data_9d3d13b34cf366fa20e662a696de74a4
#
_entry.id   9d3d13b34cf366fa20e662a696de74a4
#
_cell.length_a   1.000
_cell.length_b   1.000
_cell.length_c   1.000
_cell.angle_alpha   90.00
_cell.angle_beta   90.00
_cell.angle_gamma   90.00
#
_symmetry.space_group_name_H-M   'P 1'
#
loop_
_entity.id
_entity.type
_entity.pdbx_description
1 polymer ?
#
loop_
_entity_poly.entity_id
_entity_poly.type
_entity_poly.pdbx_seq_one_letter_code
_entity_poly.pdbx_strand_id
1 'polypeptide(L)'
;MICIAHILANKIMLFLYSQVNALAYCNMELPQINQVHKLLTAFLLFFHASLGLPFPIEPQDNRQWHMTSDVKEVAGKSYDYIIVGGGTCGCPLAATLSENFSVLLIERGGSPYGNPFVIDRRYYGFPLFETDKYMSVAQGFTSQDGVGNVRGRVLGGSSAINGGFYSRASEEFVCKAGWDKKLVKEAYEWVESKVVFPPYFLSAWQSVAEFSLLEAGILPYNGFSLEHIKGTKISGSVFDEFGKRHTSADLLNAGNPKNLTVLLNATVKSIIFHHNSYKNETRAKGIRFIQSNGTLDETYEAYIKKVENSSSRGDVILAAGAMGSPQLLLLSGIGPKEQLSRFNISLVQDMKEVGQGMQDNPCIAVLVDSKPQNRLPDPPQIAGITDDFKIIVEASILPLSSNSSRVNVAAKIAMPTSKGVLELNNTDPRLNPSVRFNYLASENDMEECVKMTKLLERIARSKSIAFFLGESKQEKLTSTDVDLRNFCKKNVRTIYHYHGGCTVGSVVDEHYKVYGIKGLRILDGSTFSESPGTNPMATLLMLGRYQGLEILGERKAVSGLNVKEHTK
;
A
#
# COMPACT_ATOMS: atom_id res chain seq x y z
N MET A 1 37.92 -14.76 -0.61
CA MET A 1 38.33 -13.56 -1.38
C MET A 1 37.16 -12.98 -2.21
N ILE A 2 36.42 -13.77 -2.96
CA ILE A 2 35.27 -13.29 -3.81
C ILE A 2 34.18 -12.57 -2.98
N CYS A 3 33.84 -13.08 -1.80
CA CYS A 3 32.83 -12.49 -0.93
C CYS A 3 33.25 -11.11 -0.36
N ILE A 4 34.53 -10.95 -0.05
CA ILE A 4 35.11 -9.68 0.46
C ILE A 4 35.15 -8.63 -0.66
N ALA A 5 35.54 -9.04 -1.88
CA ALA A 5 35.52 -8.17 -3.05
C ALA A 5 34.12 -7.68 -3.40
N HIS A 6 33.11 -8.54 -3.27
CA HIS A 6 31.69 -8.17 -3.50
C HIS A 6 31.17 -7.18 -2.45
N ILE A 7 31.52 -7.36 -1.18
CA ILE A 7 31.18 -6.44 -0.09
C ILE A 7 31.89 -5.09 -0.28
N LEU A 8 33.15 -5.11 -0.73
CA LEU A 8 33.90 -3.88 -0.98
C LEU A 8 33.37 -3.10 -2.18
N ALA A 9 33.03 -3.80 -3.28
CA ALA A 9 32.43 -3.20 -4.46
C ALA A 9 31.08 -2.55 -4.14
N ASN A 10 30.22 -3.23 -3.37
CA ASN A 10 28.94 -2.68 -2.93
C ASN A 10 29.10 -1.47 -1.99
N LYS A 11 30.09 -1.47 -1.10
CA LYS A 11 30.39 -0.31 -0.23
C LYS A 11 30.90 0.89 -1.03
N ILE A 12 31.74 0.65 -2.02
CA ILE A 12 32.23 1.71 -2.92
C ILE A 12 31.07 2.26 -3.77
N MET A 13 30.16 1.40 -4.23
CA MET A 13 28.94 1.81 -4.94
C MET A 13 28.05 2.74 -4.09
N LEU A 14 27.77 2.35 -2.86
CA LEU A 14 26.95 3.15 -1.93
C LEU A 14 27.61 4.50 -1.62
N PHE A 15 28.94 4.51 -1.45
CA PHE A 15 29.70 5.74 -1.21
C PHE A 15 29.68 6.67 -2.43
N LEU A 16 29.90 6.13 -3.64
CA LEU A 16 29.87 6.92 -4.88
C LEU A 16 28.46 7.44 -5.20
N TYR A 17 27.43 6.64 -4.95
CA TYR A 17 26.04 7.06 -5.11
C TYR A 17 25.64 8.17 -4.11
N SER A 18 26.14 8.10 -2.87
CA SER A 18 25.95 9.15 -1.88
C SER A 18 26.67 10.44 -2.27
N GLN A 19 27.85 10.36 -2.89
CA GLN A 19 28.59 11.53 -3.37
C GLN A 19 27.95 12.17 -4.60
N VAL A 20 27.38 11.39 -5.52
CA VAL A 20 26.65 11.91 -6.69
C VAL A 20 25.37 12.62 -6.25
N ASN A 21 24.65 12.07 -5.27
CA ASN A 21 23.50 12.75 -4.69
C ASN A 21 23.90 14.03 -3.94
N ALA A 22 25.04 14.05 -3.27
CA ALA A 22 25.58 15.26 -2.64
C ALA A 22 26.00 16.32 -3.68
N LEU A 23 26.54 15.92 -4.83
CA LEU A 23 26.88 16.82 -5.94
C LEU A 23 25.61 17.38 -6.64
N ALA A 24 24.49 16.66 -6.66
CA ALA A 24 23.22 17.17 -7.14
C ALA A 24 22.67 18.32 -6.27
N TYR A 25 23.07 18.39 -5.00
CA TYR A 25 22.78 19.54 -4.12
C TYR A 25 23.68 20.77 -4.37
N CYS A 26 24.77 20.64 -5.18
CA CYS A 26 25.73 21.69 -5.44
C CYS A 26 25.50 22.41 -6.79
N ASN A 27 24.26 22.71 -7.17
CA ASN A 27 23.91 23.55 -8.36
C ASN A 27 24.54 23.11 -9.70
N MET A 28 24.76 21.83 -9.93
CA MET A 28 25.21 21.32 -11.24
C MET A 28 24.02 21.18 -12.21
N GLU A 29 24.23 21.58 -13.47
CA GLU A 29 23.22 21.44 -14.52
C GLU A 29 23.01 19.97 -14.92
N LEU A 30 21.77 19.60 -15.28
CA LEU A 30 21.35 18.25 -15.71
C LEU A 30 22.29 17.54 -16.71
N PRO A 31 22.90 18.20 -17.72
CA PRO A 31 23.85 17.56 -18.62
C PRO A 31 25.13 17.07 -17.94
N GLN A 32 25.63 17.79 -16.92
CA GLN A 32 26.84 17.44 -16.17
C GLN A 32 26.60 16.24 -15.26
N ILE A 33 25.41 16.14 -14.63
CA ILE A 33 24.99 15.00 -13.83
C ILE A 33 24.92 13.73 -14.68
N ASN A 34 24.34 13.83 -15.89
CA ASN A 34 24.28 12.71 -16.84
C ASN A 34 25.66 12.24 -17.31
N GLN A 35 26.61 13.16 -17.46
CA GLN A 35 27.98 12.82 -17.86
C GLN A 35 28.76 12.13 -16.73
N VAL A 36 28.59 12.59 -15.48
CA VAL A 36 29.16 11.96 -14.29
C VAL A 36 28.54 10.56 -14.10
N HIS A 37 27.26 10.41 -14.33
CA HIS A 37 26.60 9.10 -14.24
C HIS A 37 27.11 8.11 -15.30
N LYS A 38 27.30 8.54 -16.54
CA LYS A 38 27.88 7.72 -17.62
C LYS A 38 29.33 7.31 -17.30
N LEU A 39 30.14 8.21 -16.76
CA LEU A 39 31.51 7.90 -16.36
C LEU A 39 31.61 6.92 -15.21
N LEU A 40 30.72 7.05 -14.21
CA LEU A 40 30.62 6.11 -13.10
C LEU A 40 30.15 4.73 -13.56
N THR A 41 29.18 4.67 -14.44
CA THR A 41 28.71 3.41 -15.04
C THR A 41 29.82 2.73 -15.85
N ALA A 42 30.54 3.49 -16.68
CA ALA A 42 31.68 2.98 -17.45
C ALA A 42 32.84 2.48 -16.54
N PHE A 43 33.14 3.19 -15.46
CA PHE A 43 34.13 2.78 -14.47
C PHE A 43 33.73 1.50 -13.75
N LEU A 44 32.45 1.36 -13.36
CA LEU A 44 31.91 0.17 -12.72
C LEU A 44 31.94 -1.04 -13.67
N LEU A 45 31.59 -0.85 -14.93
CA LEU A 45 31.67 -1.90 -15.95
C LEU A 45 33.12 -2.36 -16.16
N PHE A 46 34.09 -1.43 -16.22
CA PHE A 46 35.49 -1.75 -16.33
C PHE A 46 36.03 -2.48 -15.10
N PHE A 47 35.58 -2.08 -13.91
CA PHE A 47 36.00 -2.70 -12.64
C PHE A 47 35.43 -4.12 -12.51
N HIS A 48 34.17 -4.36 -12.89
CA HIS A 48 33.59 -5.71 -12.93
C HIS A 48 34.30 -6.62 -13.93
N ALA A 49 34.63 -6.10 -15.12
CA ALA A 49 35.34 -6.86 -16.15
C ALA A 49 36.77 -7.23 -15.69
N SER A 50 37.48 -6.33 -14.98
CA SER A 50 38.81 -6.59 -14.48
C SER A 50 38.88 -7.59 -13.33
N LEU A 51 37.77 -7.78 -12.59
CA LEU A 51 37.67 -8.75 -11.51
C LEU A 51 37.10 -10.12 -11.96
N GLY A 52 36.74 -10.29 -13.24
CA GLY A 52 36.07 -11.50 -13.74
C GLY A 52 34.70 -11.78 -13.08
N LEU A 53 34.09 -10.73 -12.50
CA LEU A 53 32.77 -10.86 -11.90
C LEU A 53 31.71 -10.85 -13.00
N PRO A 54 30.64 -11.67 -12.90
CA PRO A 54 29.52 -11.56 -13.82
C PRO A 54 28.96 -10.14 -13.72
N PHE A 55 28.75 -9.51 -14.88
CA PHE A 55 28.05 -8.22 -14.94
C PHE A 55 26.71 -8.35 -14.22
N PRO A 56 26.30 -7.35 -13.42
CA PRO A 56 24.92 -7.30 -13.00
C PRO A 56 24.09 -7.25 -14.29
N ILE A 57 23.44 -8.37 -14.60
CA ILE A 57 22.45 -8.43 -15.67
C ILE A 57 21.37 -7.46 -15.20
N GLU A 58 21.25 -6.30 -15.87
CA GLU A 58 20.05 -5.49 -15.69
C GLU A 58 18.87 -6.44 -15.92
N PRO A 59 17.91 -6.54 -14.97
CA PRO A 59 16.76 -7.38 -15.18
C PRO A 59 16.15 -6.94 -16.50
N GLN A 60 16.14 -7.81 -17.51
CA GLN A 60 15.48 -7.51 -18.78
C GLN A 60 14.07 -7.06 -18.43
N ASP A 61 13.76 -5.84 -18.85
CA ASP A 61 12.42 -5.28 -18.69
C ASP A 61 11.49 -6.03 -19.65
N ASN A 62 10.93 -7.14 -19.18
CA ASN A 62 10.02 -7.99 -19.94
C ASN A 62 8.60 -7.42 -20.00
N ARG A 63 8.39 -6.16 -19.57
CA ARG A 63 7.09 -5.52 -19.64
C ARG A 63 6.69 -5.31 -21.09
N GLN A 64 5.49 -5.74 -21.41
CA GLN A 64 4.91 -5.59 -22.75
C GLN A 64 3.92 -4.42 -22.84
N TRP A 65 3.46 -3.89 -21.70
CA TRP A 65 2.50 -2.79 -21.61
C TRP A 65 3.18 -1.42 -21.65
N HIS A 66 2.46 -0.43 -22.17
CA HIS A 66 2.97 0.92 -22.33
C HIS A 66 3.04 1.68 -21.00
N MET A 67 4.25 2.14 -20.64
CA MET A 67 4.51 2.96 -19.46
C MET A 67 5.23 4.25 -19.88
N THR A 68 4.68 5.39 -19.53
CA THR A 68 5.24 6.70 -19.83
C THR A 68 5.21 7.63 -18.62
N SER A 69 6.09 8.62 -18.59
CA SER A 69 6.02 9.78 -17.70
C SER A 69 5.76 11.07 -18.46
N ASP A 70 5.59 11.01 -19.78
CA ASP A 70 5.23 12.16 -20.58
C ASP A 70 3.70 12.38 -20.52
N VAL A 71 3.29 13.38 -19.78
CA VAL A 71 1.88 13.76 -19.63
C VAL A 71 1.21 14.11 -20.97
N LYS A 72 1.99 14.57 -21.97
CA LYS A 72 1.48 14.93 -23.31
C LYS A 72 1.02 13.71 -24.11
N GLU A 73 1.60 12.54 -23.85
CA GLU A 73 1.15 11.31 -24.51
C GLU A 73 -0.28 10.91 -24.10
N VAL A 74 -0.79 11.38 -22.98
CA VAL A 74 -2.10 11.03 -22.43
C VAL A 74 -3.09 12.19 -22.54
N ALA A 75 -2.59 13.43 -22.57
CA ALA A 75 -3.40 14.63 -22.60
C ALA A 75 -4.37 14.64 -23.81
N GLY A 76 -5.66 14.94 -23.55
CA GLY A 76 -6.72 14.99 -24.54
C GLY A 76 -7.24 13.63 -25.02
N LYS A 77 -6.61 12.51 -24.65
CA LYS A 77 -7.02 11.16 -25.06
C LYS A 77 -8.23 10.66 -24.27
N SER A 78 -8.91 9.67 -24.85
CA SER A 78 -10.09 9.04 -24.25
C SER A 78 -9.91 7.54 -24.08
N TYR A 79 -10.37 7.03 -22.93
CA TYR A 79 -10.25 5.63 -22.51
C TYR A 79 -11.61 5.08 -22.09
N ASP A 80 -11.77 3.76 -22.12
CA ASP A 80 -12.98 3.12 -21.57
C ASP A 80 -13.01 3.24 -20.05
N TYR A 81 -11.85 3.09 -19.39
CA TYR A 81 -11.69 3.26 -17.95
C TYR A 81 -10.48 4.12 -17.63
N ILE A 82 -10.62 5.00 -16.65
CA ILE A 82 -9.53 5.77 -16.06
C ILE A 82 -9.42 5.38 -14.58
N ILE A 83 -8.31 4.75 -14.20
CA ILE A 83 -8.04 4.33 -12.84
C ILE A 83 -7.04 5.30 -12.23
N VAL A 84 -7.43 5.94 -11.13
CA VAL A 84 -6.62 6.94 -10.43
C VAL A 84 -5.95 6.29 -9.22
N GLY A 85 -4.66 6.05 -9.33
CA GLY A 85 -3.80 5.39 -8.34
C GLY A 85 -3.38 3.99 -8.76
N GLY A 86 -2.12 3.84 -9.13
CA GLY A 86 -1.45 2.57 -9.45
C GLY A 86 -1.00 1.83 -8.20
N GLY A 87 -1.88 1.74 -7.20
CA GLY A 87 -1.60 1.11 -5.91
C GLY A 87 -2.05 -0.34 -5.83
N THR A 88 -2.15 -0.82 -4.58
CA THR A 88 -2.45 -2.22 -4.24
C THR A 88 -3.72 -2.75 -4.92
N CYS A 89 -4.78 -1.94 -4.98
CA CYS A 89 -6.04 -2.31 -5.63
C CYS A 89 -6.08 -1.91 -7.11
N GLY A 90 -5.49 -0.75 -7.46
CA GLY A 90 -5.57 -0.20 -8.82
C GLY A 90 -4.85 -1.03 -9.87
N CYS A 91 -3.70 -1.65 -9.56
CA CYS A 91 -2.94 -2.46 -10.51
C CYS A 91 -3.71 -3.74 -10.93
N PRO A 92 -4.20 -4.61 -10.01
CA PRO A 92 -4.97 -5.79 -10.42
C PRO A 92 -6.28 -5.42 -11.12
N LEU A 93 -6.92 -4.32 -10.74
CA LEU A 93 -8.09 -3.78 -11.44
C LEU A 93 -7.76 -3.39 -12.88
N ALA A 94 -6.67 -2.63 -13.08
CA ALA A 94 -6.22 -2.21 -14.41
C ALA A 94 -5.88 -3.40 -15.31
N ALA A 95 -5.14 -4.37 -14.77
CA ALA A 95 -4.83 -5.61 -15.48
C ALA A 95 -6.11 -6.32 -15.94
N THR A 96 -7.08 -6.48 -15.04
CA THR A 96 -8.34 -7.17 -15.33
C THR A 96 -9.18 -6.45 -16.38
N LEU A 97 -9.38 -5.15 -16.24
CA LEU A 97 -10.20 -4.37 -17.18
C LEU A 97 -9.53 -4.26 -18.55
N SER A 98 -8.20 -4.23 -18.62
CA SER A 98 -7.46 -4.17 -19.87
C SER A 98 -7.62 -5.41 -20.76
N GLU A 99 -8.10 -6.53 -20.22
CA GLU A 99 -8.40 -7.72 -21.01
C GLU A 99 -9.34 -7.39 -22.20
N ASN A 100 -10.30 -6.48 -22.00
CA ASN A 100 -11.33 -6.18 -22.98
C ASN A 100 -11.47 -4.69 -23.33
N PHE A 101 -10.92 -3.78 -22.54
CA PHE A 101 -11.18 -2.35 -22.64
C PHE A 101 -9.89 -1.54 -22.58
N SER A 102 -9.86 -0.36 -23.23
CA SER A 102 -8.74 0.57 -23.10
C SER A 102 -8.75 1.19 -21.70
N VAL A 103 -7.63 1.05 -20.99
CA VAL A 103 -7.45 1.50 -19.61
C VAL A 103 -6.29 2.49 -19.53
N LEU A 104 -6.54 3.64 -18.90
CA LEU A 104 -5.50 4.52 -18.38
C LEU A 104 -5.36 4.27 -16.89
N LEU A 105 -4.18 3.85 -16.45
CA LEU A 105 -3.78 3.83 -15.04
C LEU A 105 -2.85 5.02 -14.81
N ILE A 106 -3.22 5.92 -13.89
CA ILE A 106 -2.42 7.11 -13.57
C ILE A 106 -1.90 7.04 -12.14
N GLU A 107 -0.58 7.19 -11.98
CA GLU A 107 0.13 7.11 -10.70
C GLU A 107 0.97 8.37 -10.47
N ARG A 108 0.86 8.94 -9.26
CA ARG A 108 1.61 10.15 -8.86
C ARG A 108 3.09 9.92 -8.61
N GLY A 109 3.50 8.70 -8.31
CA GLY A 109 4.88 8.29 -8.12
C GLY A 109 5.52 7.71 -9.36
N GLY A 110 6.78 7.33 -9.23
CA GLY A 110 7.59 6.72 -10.28
C GLY A 110 7.45 5.20 -10.33
N SER A 111 8.35 4.58 -11.09
CA SER A 111 8.45 3.12 -11.23
C SER A 111 9.11 2.48 -10.00
N PRO A 112 8.66 1.30 -9.53
CA PRO A 112 9.36 0.52 -8.52
C PRO A 112 10.56 -0.21 -9.10
N TYR A 113 10.57 -0.46 -10.41
CA TYR A 113 11.58 -1.26 -11.08
C TYR A 113 12.90 -0.51 -11.17
N GLY A 114 14.01 -1.22 -10.91
CA GLY A 114 15.33 -0.62 -10.85
C GLY A 114 15.63 0.14 -9.54
N ASN A 115 14.66 0.25 -8.62
CA ASN A 115 14.89 0.84 -7.30
C ASN A 115 15.19 -0.25 -6.26
N PRO A 116 16.47 -0.43 -5.83
CA PRO A 116 16.82 -1.49 -4.90
C PRO A 116 16.15 -1.33 -3.52
N PHE A 117 15.88 -0.10 -3.08
CA PHE A 117 15.19 0.15 -1.81
C PHE A 117 13.74 -0.35 -1.79
N VAL A 118 13.14 -0.54 -2.97
CA VAL A 118 11.81 -1.11 -3.13
C VAL A 118 11.87 -2.61 -3.38
N ILE A 119 12.74 -3.05 -4.29
CA ILE A 119 12.70 -4.42 -4.84
C ILE A 119 13.48 -5.42 -3.99
N ASP A 120 14.52 -5.02 -3.28
CA ASP A 120 15.39 -5.93 -2.57
C ASP A 120 15.01 -6.03 -1.08
N ARG A 121 14.74 -7.25 -0.60
CA ARG A 121 14.42 -7.57 0.81
C ARG A 121 15.44 -7.00 1.80
N ARG A 122 16.71 -6.89 1.42
CA ARG A 122 17.78 -6.34 2.28
C ARG A 122 17.55 -4.89 2.67
N TYR A 123 16.72 -4.17 1.91
CA TYR A 123 16.35 -2.78 2.19
C TYR A 123 14.92 -2.65 2.76
N TYR A 124 14.33 -3.76 3.22
CA TYR A 124 13.03 -3.70 3.91
C TYR A 124 13.02 -2.63 5.00
N GLY A 125 12.00 -1.80 5.00
CA GLY A 125 11.80 -0.74 5.98
C GLY A 125 12.51 0.58 5.68
N PHE A 126 13.56 0.61 4.85
CA PHE A 126 14.25 1.87 4.50
C PHE A 126 13.33 2.92 3.88
N PRO A 127 12.42 2.58 2.94
CA PRO A 127 11.50 3.57 2.37
C PRO A 127 10.61 4.28 3.39
N LEU A 128 10.40 3.70 4.58
CA LEU A 128 9.57 4.30 5.64
C LEU A 128 10.27 5.46 6.35
N PHE A 129 11.61 5.55 6.25
CA PHE A 129 12.41 6.61 6.87
C PHE A 129 12.89 7.64 5.85
N GLU A 130 13.01 7.26 4.59
CA GLU A 130 13.45 8.09 3.47
C GLU A 130 12.23 8.77 2.82
N THR A 131 11.62 9.74 3.52
CA THR A 131 10.44 10.45 3.03
C THR A 131 10.76 11.91 2.76
N ASP A 132 10.43 12.37 1.57
CA ASP A 132 10.42 13.78 1.22
C ASP A 132 9.00 14.24 0.83
N LYS A 133 8.86 15.54 0.55
CA LYS A 133 7.57 16.14 0.24
C LYS A 133 7.01 15.71 -1.13
N TYR A 134 7.87 15.46 -2.14
CA TYR A 134 7.43 15.34 -3.54
C TYR A 134 7.91 14.11 -4.31
N MET A 135 9.11 13.59 -4.04
CA MET A 135 9.80 12.67 -4.96
C MET A 135 10.07 11.27 -4.41
N SER A 136 10.24 11.09 -3.10
CA SER A 136 10.51 9.77 -2.51
C SER A 136 9.38 8.77 -2.76
N VAL A 137 9.70 7.48 -2.82
CA VAL A 137 8.73 6.38 -3.01
C VAL A 137 7.71 6.25 -1.88
N ALA A 138 7.98 6.93 -0.76
CA ALA A 138 7.11 6.99 0.40
C ALA A 138 6.85 8.44 0.80
N GLN A 139 5.64 8.74 1.20
CA GLN A 139 5.23 10.06 1.67
C GLN A 139 4.82 9.99 3.12
N GLY A 140 5.61 10.66 4.00
CA GLY A 140 5.31 10.76 5.42
C GLY A 140 4.21 11.79 5.72
N PHE A 141 3.49 11.54 6.80
CA PHE A 141 2.57 12.50 7.42
C PHE A 141 2.43 12.19 8.92
N THR A 142 1.99 13.18 9.69
CA THR A 142 1.64 12.99 11.10
C THR A 142 0.14 13.21 11.25
N SER A 143 -0.57 12.25 11.86
CA SER A 143 -1.99 12.41 12.16
C SER A 143 -2.20 13.50 13.24
N GLN A 144 -3.42 14.00 13.37
CA GLN A 144 -3.76 14.92 14.45
C GLN A 144 -3.66 14.27 15.85
N ASP A 145 -3.58 12.95 15.91
CA ASP A 145 -3.29 12.19 17.14
C ASP A 145 -1.81 12.25 17.53
N GLY A 146 -0.95 12.88 16.73
CA GLY A 146 0.50 12.93 16.95
C GLY A 146 1.25 11.68 16.49
N VAL A 147 0.61 10.75 15.79
CA VAL A 147 1.22 9.51 15.30
C VAL A 147 1.80 9.69 13.91
N GLY A 148 3.10 9.41 13.76
CA GLY A 148 3.78 9.43 12.46
C GLY A 148 3.33 8.27 11.57
N ASN A 149 3.03 8.58 10.32
CA ASN A 149 2.49 7.65 9.32
C ASN A 149 3.22 7.80 7.98
N VAL A 150 3.12 6.79 7.13
CA VAL A 150 3.71 6.79 5.79
C VAL A 150 2.76 6.11 4.80
N ARG A 151 2.70 6.61 3.56
CA ARG A 151 1.98 5.97 2.44
C ARG A 151 2.83 5.88 1.20
N GLY A 152 2.59 4.87 0.35
CA GLY A 152 3.31 4.70 -0.92
C GLY A 152 3.05 5.84 -1.91
N ARG A 153 4.11 6.21 -2.65
CA ARG A 153 4.09 7.13 -3.79
C ARG A 153 4.95 6.55 -4.89
N VAL A 154 4.51 5.45 -5.44
CA VAL A 154 5.22 4.64 -6.43
C VAL A 154 4.21 3.69 -7.07
N LEU A 155 4.42 3.28 -8.30
CA LEU A 155 3.62 2.23 -8.91
C LEU A 155 3.73 0.94 -8.08
N GLY A 156 2.59 0.36 -7.75
CA GLY A 156 2.47 -0.68 -6.72
C GLY A 156 1.95 -0.13 -5.38
N GLY A 157 1.97 1.20 -5.19
CA GLY A 157 1.49 1.86 -3.98
C GLY A 157 2.17 1.36 -2.72
N SER A 158 1.39 1.22 -1.63
CA SER A 158 1.93 0.75 -0.35
C SER A 158 2.38 -0.72 -0.34
N SER A 159 1.98 -1.56 -1.33
CA SER A 159 2.54 -2.91 -1.49
C SER A 159 4.02 -2.92 -1.86
N ALA A 160 4.51 -1.79 -2.40
CA ALA A 160 5.92 -1.61 -2.78
C ALA A 160 6.83 -1.25 -1.59
N ILE A 161 6.27 -0.78 -0.47
CA ILE A 161 7.06 -0.28 0.68
C ILE A 161 6.74 -0.97 2.02
N ASN A 162 5.75 -1.87 2.06
CA ASN A 162 5.30 -2.56 3.26
C ASN A 162 6.19 -3.75 3.66
N GLY A 163 5.79 -4.48 4.72
CA GLY A 163 6.50 -5.68 5.18
C GLY A 163 6.39 -6.90 4.26
N GLY A 164 5.58 -6.84 3.21
CA GLY A 164 5.39 -7.96 2.31
C GLY A 164 4.64 -9.16 2.90
N PHE A 165 4.11 -9.02 4.09
CA PHE A 165 3.33 -10.04 4.78
C PHE A 165 1.97 -10.24 4.11
N TYR A 166 1.60 -11.49 3.83
CA TYR A 166 0.38 -11.83 3.12
C TYR A 166 -0.48 -12.80 3.93
N SER A 167 -1.72 -12.41 4.19
CA SER A 167 -2.76 -13.24 4.81
C SER A 167 -4.13 -12.81 4.28
N ARG A 168 -4.98 -13.76 3.90
CA ARG A 168 -6.35 -13.50 3.43
C ARG A 168 -7.18 -12.84 4.53
N ALA A 169 -8.25 -12.15 4.17
CA ALA A 169 -9.26 -11.67 5.12
C ALA A 169 -9.96 -12.82 5.83
N SER A 170 -10.54 -12.53 6.99
CA SER A 170 -11.42 -13.49 7.66
C SER A 170 -12.64 -13.81 6.81
N GLU A 171 -13.17 -15.04 6.93
CA GLU A 171 -14.41 -15.43 6.25
C GLU A 171 -15.59 -14.55 6.71
N GLU A 172 -15.59 -14.13 7.96
CA GLU A 172 -16.60 -13.23 8.51
C GLU A 172 -16.60 -11.88 7.77
N PHE A 173 -15.41 -11.31 7.53
CA PHE A 173 -15.28 -10.06 6.76
C PHE A 173 -15.84 -10.22 5.33
N VAL A 174 -15.50 -11.31 4.64
CA VAL A 174 -15.99 -11.61 3.29
C VAL A 174 -17.50 -11.72 3.27
N CYS A 175 -18.10 -12.39 4.26
CA CYS A 175 -19.56 -12.52 4.39
C CYS A 175 -20.23 -11.16 4.66
N LYS A 176 -19.69 -10.35 5.57
CA LYS A 176 -20.22 -9.00 5.89
C LYS A 176 -20.13 -8.06 4.69
N ALA A 177 -19.06 -8.16 3.90
CA ALA A 177 -18.89 -7.38 2.67
C ALA A 177 -19.90 -7.77 1.56
N GLY A 178 -20.62 -8.87 1.72
CA GLY A 178 -21.59 -9.36 0.73
C GLY A 178 -20.97 -9.89 -0.55
N TRP A 179 -19.68 -10.22 -0.54
CA TRP A 179 -18.95 -10.67 -1.72
C TRP A 179 -19.28 -12.13 -2.06
N ASP A 180 -19.34 -12.44 -3.37
CA ASP A 180 -19.46 -13.82 -3.84
C ASP A 180 -18.22 -14.63 -3.47
N LYS A 181 -18.39 -15.66 -2.63
CA LYS A 181 -17.30 -16.47 -2.09
C LYS A 181 -16.47 -17.18 -3.17
N LYS A 182 -17.14 -17.63 -4.26
CA LYS A 182 -16.45 -18.32 -5.35
C LYS A 182 -15.55 -17.36 -6.11
N LEU A 183 -16.07 -16.18 -6.41
CA LEU A 183 -15.33 -15.13 -7.11
C LEU A 183 -14.19 -14.56 -6.25
N VAL A 184 -14.42 -14.41 -4.93
CA VAL A 184 -13.36 -14.04 -3.96
C VAL A 184 -12.22 -15.06 -3.98
N LYS A 185 -12.55 -16.36 -3.94
CA LYS A 185 -11.54 -17.42 -4.00
C LYS A 185 -10.74 -17.36 -5.31
N GLU A 186 -11.42 -17.24 -6.45
CA GLU A 186 -10.78 -17.09 -7.76
C GLU A 186 -9.86 -15.88 -7.81
N ALA A 187 -10.31 -14.74 -7.27
CA ALA A 187 -9.53 -13.52 -7.24
C ALA A 187 -8.28 -13.63 -6.34
N TYR A 188 -8.38 -14.29 -5.17
CA TYR A 188 -7.22 -14.59 -4.33
C TYR A 188 -6.23 -15.50 -5.04
N GLU A 189 -6.68 -16.62 -5.59
CA GLU A 189 -5.83 -17.60 -6.30
C GLU A 189 -5.10 -16.95 -7.49
N TRP A 190 -5.80 -16.07 -8.23
CA TRP A 190 -5.19 -15.32 -9.33
C TRP A 190 -4.06 -14.40 -8.86
N VAL A 191 -4.23 -13.67 -7.77
CA VAL A 191 -3.19 -12.81 -7.18
C VAL A 191 -2.04 -13.65 -6.65
N GLU A 192 -2.35 -14.67 -5.85
CA GLU A 192 -1.38 -15.52 -5.15
C GLU A 192 -0.46 -16.25 -6.12
N SER A 193 -1.01 -16.74 -7.23
CA SER A 193 -0.21 -17.40 -8.27
C SER A 193 0.87 -16.53 -8.92
N LYS A 194 0.84 -15.18 -8.69
CA LYS A 194 1.72 -14.23 -9.38
C LYS A 194 2.68 -13.48 -8.46
N VAL A 195 2.25 -13.16 -7.24
CA VAL A 195 3.00 -12.25 -6.37
C VAL A 195 3.13 -12.74 -4.93
N VAL A 196 2.71 -13.98 -4.63
CA VAL A 196 2.78 -14.53 -3.27
C VAL A 196 3.59 -15.82 -3.25
N PHE A 197 4.51 -15.89 -2.31
CA PHE A 197 5.43 -17.00 -2.15
C PHE A 197 5.38 -17.54 -0.72
N PRO A 198 5.48 -18.84 -0.50
CA PRO A 198 5.82 -19.35 0.82
C PRO A 198 7.25 -18.91 1.17
N PRO A 199 7.55 -18.53 2.42
CA PRO A 199 8.92 -18.25 2.82
C PRO A 199 9.80 -19.49 2.58
N TYR A 200 10.89 -19.32 1.82
CA TYR A 200 11.81 -20.41 1.50
C TYR A 200 12.49 -20.97 2.77
N PHE A 201 12.80 -20.08 3.71
CA PHE A 201 13.29 -20.42 5.05
C PHE A 201 12.91 -19.34 6.04
N LEU A 202 12.80 -19.69 7.30
CA LEU A 202 12.67 -18.73 8.38
C LEU A 202 14.05 -18.24 8.80
N SER A 203 14.19 -16.92 8.95
CA SER A 203 15.40 -16.37 9.56
C SER A 203 15.51 -16.79 11.03
N ALA A 204 16.70 -16.65 11.62
CA ALA A 204 16.89 -16.94 13.03
C ALA A 204 15.92 -16.15 13.93
N TRP A 205 15.65 -14.88 13.58
CA TRP A 205 14.70 -14.06 14.33
C TRP A 205 13.25 -14.54 14.15
N GLN A 206 12.85 -14.91 12.95
CA GLN A 206 11.49 -15.43 12.71
C GLN A 206 11.27 -16.77 13.40
N SER A 207 12.27 -17.65 13.47
CA SER A 207 12.20 -18.90 14.25
C SER A 207 12.08 -18.61 15.77
N VAL A 208 12.84 -17.65 16.27
CA VAL A 208 12.71 -17.21 17.69
C VAL A 208 11.32 -16.65 17.96
N ALA A 209 10.78 -15.84 17.04
CA ALA A 209 9.43 -15.32 17.15
C ALA A 209 8.38 -16.43 17.17
N GLU A 210 8.49 -17.43 16.30
CA GLU A 210 7.61 -18.60 16.25
C GLU A 210 7.54 -19.28 17.63
N PHE A 211 8.70 -19.69 18.18
CA PHE A 211 8.75 -20.33 19.49
C PHE A 211 8.26 -19.42 20.60
N SER A 212 8.55 -18.12 20.54
CA SER A 212 8.12 -17.16 21.55
C SER A 212 6.60 -17.00 21.61
N LEU A 213 5.92 -17.03 20.45
CA LEU A 213 4.47 -17.01 20.35
C LEU A 213 3.85 -18.28 20.96
N LEU A 214 4.43 -19.45 20.66
CA LEU A 214 3.98 -20.73 21.22
C LEU A 214 4.19 -20.77 22.74
N GLU A 215 5.34 -20.33 23.24
CA GLU A 215 5.61 -20.21 24.70
C GLU A 215 4.64 -19.24 25.39
N ALA A 216 4.20 -18.18 24.70
CA ALA A 216 3.20 -17.24 25.22
C ALA A 216 1.76 -17.77 25.15
N GLY A 217 1.55 -19.00 24.65
CA GLY A 217 0.25 -19.66 24.58
C GLY A 217 -0.59 -19.31 23.35
N ILE A 218 0.02 -18.78 22.29
CA ILE A 218 -0.68 -18.53 21.03
C ILE A 218 -0.72 -19.83 20.21
N LEU A 219 -1.70 -20.67 20.50
CA LEU A 219 -1.87 -22.02 19.98
C LEU A 219 -3.14 -22.15 19.14
N PRO A 220 -3.23 -23.17 18.22
CA PRO A 220 -2.19 -24.14 17.88
C PRO A 220 -1.11 -23.58 16.96
N TYR A 221 -0.07 -24.37 16.68
CA TYR A 221 0.84 -24.13 15.56
C TYR A 221 0.21 -24.69 14.27
N ASN A 222 0.11 -23.84 13.25
CA ASN A 222 -0.61 -24.16 12.00
C ASN A 222 0.33 -24.39 10.79
N GLY A 223 1.65 -24.26 10.96
CA GLY A 223 2.57 -24.29 9.83
C GLY A 223 2.31 -23.16 8.85
N PHE A 224 2.54 -23.41 7.56
CA PHE A 224 2.28 -22.43 6.50
C PHE A 224 0.78 -22.37 6.16
N SER A 225 0.22 -21.16 6.20
CA SER A 225 -1.17 -20.93 5.80
C SER A 225 -1.39 -19.48 5.36
N LEU A 226 -2.13 -19.30 4.27
CA LEU A 226 -2.59 -17.98 3.81
C LEU A 226 -3.88 -17.54 4.51
N GLU A 227 -4.57 -18.45 5.18
CA GLU A 227 -5.86 -18.18 5.83
C GLU A 227 -5.70 -17.38 7.12
N HIS A 228 -6.71 -16.58 7.47
CA HIS A 228 -6.78 -15.91 8.76
C HIS A 228 -7.32 -16.88 9.82
N ILE A 229 -6.41 -17.56 10.51
CA ILE A 229 -6.72 -18.61 11.49
C ILE A 229 -6.03 -18.30 12.83
N LYS A 230 -6.69 -18.68 13.93
CA LYS A 230 -6.13 -18.52 15.28
C LYS A 230 -4.87 -19.38 15.48
N GLY A 231 -3.99 -18.92 16.35
CA GLY A 231 -2.73 -19.61 16.68
C GLY A 231 -1.52 -18.99 15.99
N THR A 232 -0.40 -19.70 16.06
CA THR A 232 0.86 -19.31 15.43
C THR A 232 0.96 -19.92 14.05
N LYS A 233 1.30 -19.12 13.05
CA LYS A 233 1.43 -19.58 11.66
C LYS A 233 2.58 -18.91 10.91
N ILE A 234 3.08 -19.60 9.88
CA ILE A 234 3.91 -19.02 8.84
C ILE A 234 2.95 -18.45 7.77
N SER A 235 3.13 -17.19 7.42
CA SER A 235 2.29 -16.48 6.45
C SER A 235 2.93 -16.41 5.08
N GLY A 236 2.17 -16.06 4.04
CA GLY A 236 2.69 -15.76 2.72
C GLY A 236 3.57 -14.52 2.72
N SER A 237 4.42 -14.42 1.72
CA SER A 237 5.33 -13.30 1.50
C SER A 237 5.25 -12.83 0.04
N VAL A 238 5.44 -11.53 -0.19
CA VAL A 238 5.66 -11.00 -1.55
C VAL A 238 7.13 -10.98 -1.94
N PHE A 239 8.02 -11.52 -1.11
CA PHE A 239 9.43 -11.73 -1.44
C PHE A 239 9.63 -13.18 -1.92
N ASP A 240 10.25 -13.33 -3.11
CA ASP A 240 10.61 -14.64 -3.64
C ASP A 240 11.85 -15.24 -2.93
N GLU A 241 12.27 -16.43 -3.36
CA GLU A 241 13.42 -17.15 -2.82
C GLU A 241 14.75 -16.41 -2.98
N PHE A 242 14.84 -15.45 -3.90
CA PHE A 242 16.02 -14.60 -4.13
C PHE A 242 15.97 -13.31 -3.32
N GLY A 243 14.88 -13.08 -2.58
CA GLY A 243 14.65 -11.85 -1.82
C GLY A 243 14.19 -10.67 -2.67
N LYS A 244 13.72 -10.91 -3.89
CA LYS A 244 13.10 -9.90 -4.74
C LYS A 244 11.66 -9.71 -4.33
N ARG A 245 11.26 -8.45 -4.13
CA ARG A 245 9.86 -8.06 -3.88
C ARG A 245 9.05 -8.10 -5.17
N HIS A 246 7.89 -8.71 -5.10
CA HIS A 246 6.83 -8.61 -6.09
C HIS A 246 5.74 -7.68 -5.57
N THR A 247 5.53 -6.58 -6.25
CA THR A 247 4.52 -5.57 -5.87
C THR A 247 3.22 -5.79 -6.63
N SER A 248 2.17 -5.06 -6.30
CA SER A 248 0.95 -5.09 -7.13
C SER A 248 1.20 -4.64 -8.57
N ALA A 249 2.28 -3.90 -8.85
CA ALA A 249 2.66 -3.51 -10.21
C ALA A 249 2.96 -4.72 -11.11
N ASP A 250 3.48 -5.82 -10.54
CA ASP A 250 3.78 -7.03 -11.30
C ASP A 250 2.52 -7.70 -11.85
N LEU A 251 1.36 -7.46 -11.22
CA LEU A 251 0.07 -7.96 -11.72
C LEU A 251 -0.35 -7.33 -13.06
N LEU A 252 0.20 -6.16 -13.40
CA LEU A 252 -0.05 -5.50 -14.70
C LEU A 252 0.45 -6.36 -15.87
N ASN A 253 1.44 -7.25 -15.65
CA ASN A 253 1.92 -8.18 -16.65
C ASN A 253 0.87 -9.23 -17.07
N ALA A 254 -0.18 -9.40 -16.29
CA ALA A 254 -1.31 -10.27 -16.64
C ALA A 254 -2.40 -9.55 -17.46
N GLY A 255 -2.28 -8.24 -17.67
CA GLY A 255 -3.20 -7.45 -18.47
C GLY A 255 -2.91 -7.52 -19.97
N ASN A 256 -3.83 -7.00 -20.78
CA ASN A 256 -3.62 -6.89 -22.21
C ASN A 256 -2.75 -5.66 -22.53
N PRO A 257 -1.52 -5.85 -23.03
CA PRO A 257 -0.59 -4.74 -23.26
C PRO A 257 -1.07 -3.73 -24.32
N LYS A 258 -1.94 -4.13 -25.24
CA LYS A 258 -2.50 -3.23 -26.28
C LYS A 258 -3.54 -2.27 -25.72
N ASN A 259 -4.16 -2.63 -24.61
CA ASN A 259 -5.25 -1.88 -24.00
C ASN A 259 -4.82 -1.09 -22.75
N LEU A 260 -3.62 -1.32 -22.23
CA LEU A 260 -3.15 -0.75 -20.98
C LEU A 260 -2.12 0.36 -21.22
N THR A 261 -2.43 1.55 -20.73
CA THR A 261 -1.52 2.69 -20.67
C THR A 261 -1.30 3.06 -19.21
N VAL A 262 -0.04 3.13 -18.76
CA VAL A 262 0.33 3.54 -17.41
C VAL A 262 1.09 4.87 -17.47
N LEU A 263 0.50 5.91 -16.89
CA LEU A 263 1.12 7.22 -16.74
C LEU A 263 1.67 7.38 -15.33
N LEU A 264 2.98 7.56 -15.23
CA LEU A 264 3.71 7.78 -13.98
C LEU A 264 4.02 9.26 -13.76
N ASN A 265 4.37 9.61 -12.51
CA ASN A 265 4.73 10.97 -12.12
C ASN A 265 3.65 12.00 -12.48
N ALA A 266 2.38 11.58 -12.42
CA ALA A 266 1.23 12.41 -12.75
C ALA A 266 0.20 12.36 -11.62
N THR A 267 -0.08 13.52 -11.03
CA THR A 267 -1.00 13.67 -9.90
C THR A 267 -2.35 14.18 -10.38
N VAL A 268 -3.40 13.42 -10.13
CA VAL A 268 -4.78 13.86 -10.43
C VAL A 268 -5.17 14.99 -9.48
N LYS A 269 -5.62 16.09 -10.06
CA LYS A 269 -6.04 17.30 -9.34
C LYS A 269 -7.53 17.30 -9.02
N SER A 270 -8.35 16.86 -9.99
CA SER A 270 -9.81 16.79 -9.82
C SER A 270 -10.45 15.88 -10.88
N ILE A 271 -11.68 15.50 -10.62
CA ILE A 271 -12.56 14.81 -11.57
C ILE A 271 -13.29 15.86 -12.40
N ILE A 272 -13.47 15.58 -13.70
CA ILE A 272 -14.24 16.41 -14.61
C ILE A 272 -15.67 15.88 -14.67
N PHE A 273 -16.65 16.72 -14.36
CA PHE A 273 -18.06 16.37 -14.37
C PHE A 273 -18.80 17.02 -15.55
N HIS A 274 -19.92 16.40 -15.91
CA HIS A 274 -20.95 16.97 -16.75
C HIS A 274 -22.30 16.83 -16.06
N HIS A 275 -22.98 17.93 -15.93
CA HIS A 275 -24.35 17.95 -15.42
C HIS A 275 -25.34 18.01 -16.59
N ASN A 276 -26.24 17.03 -16.66
CA ASN A 276 -27.33 17.03 -17.62
C ASN A 276 -28.59 17.59 -16.92
N SER A 277 -28.91 18.86 -17.19
CA SER A 277 -30.03 19.56 -16.56
C SER A 277 -31.38 18.94 -16.86
N TYR A 278 -31.56 18.31 -18.05
CA TYR A 278 -32.84 17.67 -18.39
C TYR A 278 -33.14 16.41 -17.56
N LYS A 279 -32.09 15.67 -17.18
CA LYS A 279 -32.19 14.44 -16.40
C LYS A 279 -31.85 14.63 -14.92
N ASN A 280 -31.46 15.85 -14.55
CA ASN A 280 -30.87 16.15 -13.24
C ASN A 280 -29.80 15.11 -12.84
N GLU A 281 -28.89 14.80 -13.76
CA GLU A 281 -27.87 13.75 -13.61
C GLU A 281 -26.48 14.33 -13.75
N THR A 282 -25.63 14.11 -12.76
CA THR A 282 -24.19 14.42 -12.80
C THR A 282 -23.40 13.17 -13.13
N ARG A 283 -22.47 13.27 -14.08
CA ARG A 283 -21.64 12.16 -14.53
C ARG A 283 -20.16 12.56 -14.59
N ALA A 284 -19.28 11.67 -14.13
CA ALA A 284 -17.85 11.78 -14.36
C ALA A 284 -17.53 11.58 -15.85
N LYS A 285 -16.74 12.49 -16.42
CA LYS A 285 -16.34 12.48 -17.83
C LYS A 285 -14.86 12.24 -18.04
N GLY A 286 -14.05 12.43 -17.00
CA GLY A 286 -12.61 12.36 -17.08
C GLY A 286 -11.95 12.91 -15.84
N ILE A 287 -10.66 13.17 -15.97
CA ILE A 287 -9.82 13.70 -14.90
C ILE A 287 -9.02 14.91 -15.39
N ARG A 288 -8.70 15.80 -14.48
CA ARG A 288 -7.70 16.85 -14.61
C ARG A 288 -6.49 16.48 -13.77
N PHE A 289 -5.30 16.53 -14.35
CA PHE A 289 -4.06 16.12 -13.70
C PHE A 289 -2.91 17.06 -14.01
N ILE A 290 -1.86 16.98 -13.21
CA ILE A 290 -0.61 17.73 -13.33
C ILE A 290 0.57 16.76 -13.35
N GLN A 291 1.71 17.19 -13.86
CA GLN A 291 2.95 16.48 -13.61
C GLN A 291 3.33 16.63 -12.13
N SER A 292 3.70 15.54 -11.45
CA SER A 292 3.86 15.54 -9.98
C SER A 292 4.91 16.52 -9.47
N ASN A 293 5.96 16.79 -10.26
CA ASN A 293 7.00 17.79 -9.99
C ASN A 293 6.79 19.12 -10.74
N GLY A 294 5.67 19.25 -11.47
CA GLY A 294 5.33 20.45 -12.22
C GLY A 294 4.63 21.53 -11.39
N THR A 295 4.18 22.58 -12.05
CA THR A 295 3.38 23.63 -11.43
C THR A 295 1.92 23.22 -11.30
N LEU A 296 1.16 23.86 -10.38
CA LEU A 296 -0.28 23.61 -10.22
C LEU A 296 -1.13 24.17 -11.36
N ASP A 297 -0.59 25.12 -12.11
CA ASP A 297 -1.31 25.83 -13.16
C ASP A 297 -1.23 25.10 -14.50
N GLU A 298 -0.17 24.33 -14.74
CA GLU A 298 -0.01 23.52 -15.94
C GLU A 298 -0.82 22.20 -15.81
N THR A 299 -2.06 22.25 -16.27
CA THR A 299 -3.01 21.14 -16.14
C THR A 299 -3.29 20.46 -17.47
N TYR A 300 -3.46 19.14 -17.40
CA TYR A 300 -3.81 18.26 -18.52
C TYR A 300 -5.11 17.54 -18.21
N GLU A 301 -5.77 17.03 -19.26
CA GLU A 301 -7.05 16.33 -19.10
C GLU A 301 -7.04 15.01 -19.88
N ALA A 302 -7.71 14.00 -19.34
CA ALA A 302 -8.02 12.74 -20.01
C ALA A 302 -9.49 12.41 -19.81
N TYR A 303 -10.12 11.74 -20.78
CA TYR A 303 -11.56 11.61 -20.82
C TYR A 303 -12.02 10.16 -20.91
N ILE A 304 -13.24 9.91 -20.45
CA ILE A 304 -13.98 8.68 -20.72
C ILE A 304 -14.55 8.76 -22.14
N LYS A 305 -14.38 7.68 -22.92
CA LYS A 305 -14.91 7.57 -24.28
C LYS A 305 -16.42 7.85 -24.31
N LYS A 306 -16.84 8.63 -25.28
CA LYS A 306 -18.25 8.78 -25.62
C LYS A 306 -18.67 7.56 -26.44
N VAL A 307 -19.67 6.83 -25.99
CA VAL A 307 -20.30 5.76 -26.77
C VAL A 307 -21.63 6.29 -27.27
N GLU A 308 -21.74 6.46 -28.60
CA GLU A 308 -23.01 6.84 -29.24
C GLU A 308 -23.99 5.69 -29.08
N ASN A 309 -25.23 6.02 -28.71
CA ASN A 309 -26.34 5.07 -28.58
C ASN A 309 -26.20 3.92 -27.56
N SER A 310 -25.26 3.98 -26.64
CA SER A 310 -25.10 2.97 -25.57
C SER A 310 -25.36 3.57 -24.19
N SER A 311 -26.17 2.86 -23.39
CA SER A 311 -26.33 3.12 -21.95
C SER A 311 -25.06 2.77 -21.16
N SER A 312 -24.15 1.99 -21.75
CA SER A 312 -22.96 1.44 -21.12
C SER A 312 -21.74 2.27 -21.49
N ARG A 313 -21.42 3.25 -20.66
CA ARG A 313 -20.16 4.02 -20.71
C ARG A 313 -19.18 3.48 -19.69
N GLY A 314 -17.88 3.77 -19.88
CA GLY A 314 -16.86 3.48 -18.89
C GLY A 314 -16.93 4.42 -17.67
N ASP A 315 -16.06 4.17 -16.71
CA ASP A 315 -16.05 4.87 -15.43
C ASP A 315 -14.66 5.48 -15.14
N VAL A 316 -14.65 6.58 -14.39
CA VAL A 316 -13.49 7.00 -13.60
C VAL A 316 -13.53 6.20 -12.30
N ILE A 317 -12.42 5.54 -11.95
CA ILE A 317 -12.32 4.69 -10.76
C ILE A 317 -11.21 5.22 -9.88
N LEU A 318 -11.54 5.66 -8.66
CA LEU A 318 -10.56 6.09 -7.68
C LEU A 318 -9.99 4.86 -6.96
N ALA A 319 -8.68 4.72 -6.98
CA ALA A 319 -7.90 3.71 -6.27
C ALA A 319 -6.67 4.36 -5.61
N ALA A 320 -6.85 5.63 -5.15
CA ALA A 320 -5.78 6.47 -4.61
C ALA A 320 -5.48 6.19 -3.12
N GLY A 321 -6.09 5.14 -2.56
CA GLY A 321 -5.94 4.69 -1.17
C GLY A 321 -6.77 5.51 -0.18
N ALA A 322 -6.84 5.03 1.06
CA ALA A 322 -7.71 5.58 2.10
C ALA A 322 -7.51 7.08 2.40
N MET A 323 -6.34 7.63 2.07
CA MET A 323 -6.09 9.06 2.18
C MET A 323 -6.38 9.83 0.90
N GLY A 324 -6.05 9.24 -0.26
CA GLY A 324 -6.10 9.94 -1.56
C GLY A 324 -7.50 10.00 -2.17
N SER A 325 -8.30 8.94 -2.05
CA SER A 325 -9.63 8.90 -2.66
C SER A 325 -10.62 9.89 -2.00
N PRO A 326 -10.76 9.95 -0.66
CA PRO A 326 -11.58 11.00 -0.05
C PRO A 326 -11.02 12.40 -0.31
N GLN A 327 -9.68 12.60 -0.27
CA GLN A 327 -9.07 13.87 -0.64
C GLN A 327 -9.49 14.31 -2.05
N LEU A 328 -9.45 13.39 -3.01
CA LEU A 328 -9.78 13.71 -4.41
C LEU A 328 -11.27 13.98 -4.61
N LEU A 329 -12.17 13.31 -3.89
CA LEU A 329 -13.60 13.69 -3.88
C LEU A 329 -13.79 15.13 -3.38
N LEU A 330 -13.17 15.46 -2.25
CA LEU A 330 -13.23 16.82 -1.68
C LEU A 330 -12.70 17.88 -2.67
N LEU A 331 -11.52 17.64 -3.26
CA LEU A 331 -10.93 18.53 -4.26
C LEU A 331 -11.77 18.65 -5.56
N SER A 332 -12.66 17.70 -5.78
CA SER A 332 -13.56 17.66 -6.94
C SER A 332 -14.96 18.21 -6.65
N GLY A 333 -15.19 18.75 -5.44
CA GLY A 333 -16.47 19.35 -5.06
C GLY A 333 -17.52 18.36 -4.54
N ILE A 334 -17.10 17.14 -4.17
CA ILE A 334 -17.97 16.13 -3.52
C ILE A 334 -17.54 15.99 -2.07
N GLY A 335 -18.38 16.44 -1.14
CA GLY A 335 -18.09 16.40 0.31
C GLY A 335 -18.90 17.41 1.09
N PRO A 336 -18.61 17.60 2.40
CA PRO A 336 -19.34 18.54 3.24
C PRO A 336 -19.24 19.98 2.70
N LYS A 337 -20.39 20.60 2.42
CA LYS A 337 -20.51 21.94 1.82
C LYS A 337 -19.69 22.98 2.58
N GLU A 338 -19.73 22.96 3.90
CA GLU A 338 -19.04 23.91 4.78
C GLU A 338 -17.51 23.77 4.64
N GLN A 339 -17.01 22.55 4.49
CA GLN A 339 -15.58 22.31 4.28
C GLN A 339 -15.14 22.80 2.91
N LEU A 340 -15.89 22.49 1.85
CA LEU A 340 -15.57 22.89 0.47
C LEU A 340 -15.56 24.41 0.33
N SER A 341 -16.50 25.11 0.98
CA SER A 341 -16.59 26.57 0.97
C SER A 341 -15.36 27.24 1.57
N ARG A 342 -14.75 26.65 2.61
CA ARG A 342 -13.50 27.19 3.23
C ARG A 342 -12.33 27.25 2.25
N PHE A 343 -12.34 26.41 1.22
CA PHE A 343 -11.27 26.32 0.21
C PHE A 343 -11.69 26.90 -1.15
N ASN A 344 -12.84 27.58 -1.25
CA ASN A 344 -13.41 28.10 -2.51
C ASN A 344 -13.60 27.00 -3.58
N ILE A 345 -13.90 25.76 -3.15
CA ILE A 345 -14.20 24.64 -4.05
C ILE A 345 -15.68 24.68 -4.38
N SER A 346 -15.99 24.72 -5.69
CA SER A 346 -17.38 24.68 -6.18
C SER A 346 -18.05 23.38 -5.80
N LEU A 347 -19.23 23.47 -5.19
CA LEU A 347 -20.01 22.31 -4.78
C LEU A 347 -20.59 21.58 -6.00
N VAL A 348 -20.25 20.30 -6.15
CA VAL A 348 -20.86 19.36 -7.10
C VAL A 348 -21.93 18.55 -6.40
N GLN A 349 -21.63 18.06 -5.21
CA GLN A 349 -22.59 17.31 -4.37
C GLN A 349 -22.24 17.46 -2.90
N ASP A 350 -23.23 17.85 -2.10
CA ASP A 350 -23.12 17.84 -0.64
C ASP A 350 -23.20 16.40 -0.13
N MET A 351 -22.10 15.88 0.39
CA MET A 351 -21.97 14.51 0.88
C MET A 351 -21.15 14.53 2.18
N LYS A 352 -21.86 14.61 3.30
CA LYS A 352 -21.27 14.80 4.63
C LYS A 352 -20.39 13.64 5.09
N GLU A 353 -20.62 12.46 4.51
CA GLU A 353 -19.96 11.21 4.86
C GLU A 353 -18.54 11.09 4.29
N VAL A 354 -18.18 11.90 3.29
CA VAL A 354 -16.82 11.93 2.72
C VAL A 354 -15.81 12.39 3.77
N GLY A 355 -14.81 11.56 4.02
CA GLY A 355 -13.79 11.78 5.04
C GLY A 355 -14.19 11.28 6.43
N GLN A 356 -15.43 10.80 6.64
CA GLN A 356 -15.86 10.28 7.94
C GLN A 356 -15.49 8.82 8.15
N GLY A 357 -15.38 8.41 9.42
CA GLY A 357 -15.13 7.01 9.78
C GLY A 357 -13.71 6.54 9.49
N MET A 358 -12.73 7.43 9.49
CA MET A 358 -11.31 7.06 9.36
C MET A 358 -10.87 6.18 10.53
N GLN A 359 -10.27 5.05 10.22
CA GLN A 359 -9.74 4.10 11.20
C GLN A 359 -8.31 3.68 10.83
N ASP A 360 -7.55 3.29 11.84
CA ASP A 360 -6.28 2.56 11.68
C ASP A 360 -6.18 1.50 12.77
N ASN A 361 -5.39 0.47 12.58
CA ASN A 361 -5.13 -0.55 13.57
C ASN A 361 -4.11 -0.05 14.60
N PRO A 362 -4.52 0.27 15.86
CA PRO A 362 -3.57 0.66 16.90
C PRO A 362 -2.57 -0.45 17.15
N CYS A 363 -1.30 -0.08 17.22
CA CYS A 363 -0.18 -1.00 17.41
C CYS A 363 0.66 -0.57 18.61
N ILE A 364 1.14 -1.54 19.37
CA ILE A 364 2.23 -1.39 20.34
C ILE A 364 3.39 -2.25 19.87
N ALA A 365 4.60 -1.71 19.93
CA ALA A 365 5.80 -2.43 19.56
C ALA A 365 6.80 -2.43 20.71
N VAL A 366 7.37 -3.59 21.00
CA VAL A 366 8.53 -3.74 21.87
C VAL A 366 9.76 -3.80 20.97
N LEU A 367 10.61 -2.79 21.12
CA LEU A 367 11.89 -2.72 20.44
C LEU A 367 12.98 -3.21 21.37
N VAL A 368 13.73 -4.21 20.96
CA VAL A 368 14.77 -4.82 21.77
C VAL A 368 16.14 -4.54 21.14
N ASP A 369 17.02 -3.95 21.92
CA ASP A 369 18.40 -3.77 21.50
C ASP A 369 19.12 -5.13 21.53
N SER A 370 19.50 -5.64 20.37
CA SER A 370 20.20 -6.92 20.25
C SER A 370 21.63 -6.70 19.78
N LYS A 371 22.57 -7.50 20.31
CA LYS A 371 23.94 -7.57 19.76
C LYS A 371 24.02 -8.72 18.75
N PRO A 372 24.67 -8.58 17.61
CA PRO A 372 25.26 -7.33 17.07
C PRO A 372 24.17 -6.35 16.60
N GLN A 373 24.42 -5.05 16.74
CA GLN A 373 23.48 -3.98 16.36
C GLN A 373 23.25 -3.89 14.84
N ASN A 374 24.06 -4.56 14.02
CA ASN A 374 24.04 -4.49 12.56
C ASN A 374 23.40 -5.74 11.94
N ARG A 375 22.21 -6.13 12.38
CA ARG A 375 21.46 -7.21 11.73
C ARG A 375 20.84 -6.68 10.44
N LEU A 376 20.80 -7.53 9.42
CA LEU A 376 20.06 -7.20 8.19
C LEU A 376 18.58 -7.03 8.51
N PRO A 377 17.89 -6.07 7.87
CA PRO A 377 16.45 -5.96 7.95
C PRO A 377 15.76 -7.28 7.61
N ASP A 378 14.70 -7.60 8.35
CA ASP A 378 13.97 -8.85 8.19
C ASP A 378 12.47 -8.60 8.29
N PRO A 379 11.73 -8.73 7.17
CA PRO A 379 10.29 -8.54 7.16
C PRO A 379 9.57 -9.65 7.93
N PRO A 380 8.34 -9.39 8.42
CA PRO A 380 7.58 -10.39 9.15
C PRO A 380 7.21 -11.59 8.26
N GLN A 381 7.37 -12.78 8.80
CA GLN A 381 6.99 -14.06 8.17
C GLN A 381 6.08 -14.87 9.09
N ILE A 382 6.20 -14.66 10.40
CA ILE A 382 5.42 -15.34 11.44
C ILE A 382 4.34 -14.40 11.96
N ALA A 383 3.15 -14.93 12.18
CA ALA A 383 2.07 -14.26 12.87
C ALA A 383 1.51 -15.12 13.99
N GLY A 384 1.23 -14.46 15.12
CA GLY A 384 0.42 -15.00 16.21
C GLY A 384 -0.95 -14.33 16.22
N ILE A 385 -2.02 -15.09 16.18
CA ILE A 385 -3.40 -14.60 16.20
C ILE A 385 -4.08 -15.18 17.42
N THR A 386 -4.63 -14.31 18.28
CA THR A 386 -5.36 -14.76 19.48
C THR A 386 -6.62 -15.54 19.13
N ASP A 387 -7.11 -16.36 20.05
CA ASP A 387 -8.27 -17.22 19.83
C ASP A 387 -9.58 -16.46 19.60
N ASP A 388 -9.67 -15.22 20.10
CA ASP A 388 -10.76 -14.27 19.87
C ASP A 388 -10.56 -13.40 18.62
N PHE A 389 -9.49 -13.60 17.84
CA PHE A 389 -9.12 -12.84 16.66
C PHE A 389 -8.95 -11.33 16.86
N LYS A 390 -8.77 -10.86 18.11
CA LYS A 390 -8.68 -9.42 18.39
C LYS A 390 -7.27 -8.87 18.34
N ILE A 391 -6.26 -9.70 18.59
CA ILE A 391 -4.86 -9.29 18.61
C ILE A 391 -4.06 -10.12 17.62
N ILE A 392 -3.26 -9.44 16.81
CA ILE A 392 -2.29 -10.06 15.90
C ILE A 392 -0.90 -9.59 16.30
N VAL A 393 0.02 -10.55 16.41
CA VAL A 393 1.43 -10.31 16.74
C VAL A 393 2.29 -10.65 15.53
N GLU A 394 3.22 -9.77 15.21
CA GLU A 394 4.19 -9.93 14.12
C GLU A 394 5.59 -9.57 14.64
N ALA A 395 6.62 -10.18 14.07
CA ALA A 395 7.99 -9.91 14.43
C ALA A 395 8.81 -9.52 13.20
N SER A 396 9.72 -8.56 13.36
CA SER A 396 10.59 -8.09 12.27
C SER A 396 11.91 -7.55 12.80
N ILE A 397 12.85 -7.31 11.91
CA ILE A 397 14.04 -6.50 12.21
C ILE A 397 13.93 -5.23 11.37
N LEU A 398 13.79 -4.09 12.04
CA LEU A 398 13.63 -2.79 11.39
C LEU A 398 14.96 -2.05 11.34
N PRO A 399 15.33 -1.43 10.21
CA PRO A 399 16.45 -0.49 10.18
C PRO A 399 16.10 0.75 11.01
N LEU A 400 17.09 1.31 11.69
CA LEU A 400 17.00 2.61 12.38
C LEU A 400 17.83 3.67 11.68
N SER A 401 18.91 3.22 11.05
CA SER A 401 19.84 4.00 10.22
C SER A 401 20.56 3.04 9.28
N SER A 402 21.41 3.58 8.41
CA SER A 402 22.26 2.77 7.53
C SER A 402 23.12 1.72 8.26
N ASN A 403 23.40 1.94 9.56
CA ASN A 403 24.32 1.11 10.36
C ASN A 403 23.68 0.52 11.63
N SER A 404 22.39 0.69 11.86
CA SER A 404 21.75 0.11 13.04
C SER A 404 20.35 -0.43 12.72
N SER A 405 20.01 -1.53 13.36
CA SER A 405 18.70 -2.16 13.26
C SER A 405 18.22 -2.60 14.64
N ARG A 406 16.90 -2.68 14.81
CA ARG A 406 16.28 -3.18 16.06
C ARG A 406 15.41 -4.38 15.76
N VAL A 407 15.52 -5.33 16.66
CA VAL A 407 14.59 -6.45 16.77
C VAL A 407 13.27 -5.92 17.29
N ASN A 408 12.18 -6.26 16.62
CA ASN A 408 10.85 -5.76 16.89
C ASN A 408 9.86 -6.90 17.04
N VAL A 409 9.05 -6.84 18.10
CA VAL A 409 7.81 -7.60 18.24
C VAL A 409 6.69 -6.58 18.35
N ALA A 410 5.78 -6.59 17.42
CA ALA A 410 4.66 -5.67 17.35
C ALA A 410 3.35 -6.44 17.47
N ALA A 411 2.43 -5.91 18.24
CA ALA A 411 1.06 -6.40 18.29
C ALA A 411 0.10 -5.28 17.89
N LYS A 412 -0.98 -5.64 17.21
CA LYS A 412 -2.01 -4.71 16.79
C LYS A 412 -3.39 -5.20 17.17
N ILE A 413 -4.30 -4.26 17.41
CA ILE A 413 -5.72 -4.55 17.51
C ILE A 413 -6.25 -4.83 16.09
N ALA A 414 -6.78 -6.03 15.88
CA ALA A 414 -7.22 -6.48 14.56
C ALA A 414 -8.48 -5.74 14.07
N MET A 415 -9.42 -5.47 14.98
CA MET A 415 -10.73 -4.88 14.70
C MET A 415 -10.95 -3.65 15.59
N PRO A 416 -10.32 -2.49 15.28
CA PRO A 416 -10.49 -1.27 16.07
C PRO A 416 -11.90 -0.71 15.92
N THR A 417 -12.39 -0.08 17.00
CA THR A 417 -13.72 0.56 17.05
C THR A 417 -13.65 2.08 17.08
N SER A 418 -12.51 2.65 17.43
CA SER A 418 -12.27 4.11 17.37
C SER A 418 -12.32 4.61 15.94
N LYS A 419 -13.03 5.72 15.72
CA LYS A 419 -13.22 6.33 14.40
C LYS A 419 -12.88 7.82 14.43
N GLY A 420 -12.30 8.28 13.36
CA GLY A 420 -11.88 9.66 13.19
C GLY A 420 -12.35 10.27 11.87
N VAL A 421 -11.63 11.28 11.42
CA VAL A 421 -12.04 12.10 10.29
C VAL A 421 -10.83 12.53 9.46
N LEU A 422 -11.06 12.67 8.15
CA LEU A 422 -10.13 13.27 7.20
C LEU A 422 -10.74 14.55 6.65
N GLU A 423 -9.96 15.62 6.63
CA GLU A 423 -10.34 16.92 6.11
C GLU A 423 -9.24 17.52 5.22
N LEU A 424 -9.63 18.38 4.29
CA LEU A 424 -8.66 19.19 3.57
C LEU A 424 -7.98 20.18 4.51
N ASN A 425 -6.69 20.40 4.31
CA ASN A 425 -5.93 21.49 4.91
C ASN A 425 -5.32 22.42 3.86
N ASN A 426 -5.40 22.05 2.58
CA ASN A 426 -5.01 22.85 1.42
C ASN A 426 -5.63 22.25 0.14
N THR A 427 -5.42 22.91 -1.01
CA THR A 427 -5.94 22.50 -2.32
C THR A 427 -4.88 21.86 -3.23
N ASP A 428 -3.63 21.71 -2.80
CA ASP A 428 -2.60 21.01 -3.56
C ASP A 428 -2.78 19.49 -3.42
N PRO A 429 -3.12 18.76 -4.49
CA PRO A 429 -3.39 17.32 -4.43
C PRO A 429 -2.15 16.47 -4.07
N ARG A 430 -0.96 17.05 -4.14
CA ARG A 430 0.31 16.38 -3.80
C ARG A 430 0.55 16.33 -2.29
N LEU A 431 -0.03 17.25 -1.54
CA LEU A 431 0.11 17.34 -0.10
C LEU A 431 -0.90 16.43 0.61
N ASN A 432 -0.52 15.94 1.78
CA ASN A 432 -1.42 15.11 2.56
C ASN A 432 -2.60 15.95 3.12
N PRO A 433 -3.83 15.41 3.12
CA PRO A 433 -4.92 15.99 3.90
C PRO A 433 -4.63 15.85 5.39
N SER A 434 -5.37 16.56 6.22
CA SER A 434 -5.36 16.37 7.67
C SER A 434 -6.18 15.14 8.03
N VAL A 435 -5.67 14.29 8.92
CA VAL A 435 -6.39 13.11 9.38
C VAL A 435 -6.23 12.93 10.88
N ARG A 436 -7.30 12.50 11.53
CA ARG A 436 -7.35 12.02 12.90
C ARG A 436 -7.99 10.64 12.89
N PHE A 437 -7.37 9.68 13.58
CA PHE A 437 -7.88 8.31 13.72
C PHE A 437 -8.56 8.08 15.06
N ASN A 438 -8.35 8.98 16.04
CA ASN A 438 -8.82 8.86 17.41
C ASN A 438 -8.32 7.57 18.08
N TYR A 439 -7.03 7.25 17.92
CA TYR A 439 -6.44 6.03 18.47
C TYR A 439 -6.81 5.83 19.96
N LEU A 440 -7.33 4.64 20.28
CA LEU A 440 -7.70 4.23 21.63
C LEU A 440 -8.73 5.15 22.32
N ALA A 441 -9.54 5.89 21.55
CA ALA A 441 -10.57 6.75 22.10
C ALA A 441 -11.78 5.94 22.62
N SER A 442 -12.08 4.80 22.01
CA SER A 442 -13.09 3.89 22.52
C SER A 442 -12.55 3.09 23.69
N GLU A 443 -13.39 2.82 24.68
CA GLU A 443 -13.01 2.02 25.84
C GLU A 443 -12.63 0.59 25.45
N ASN A 444 -13.34 0.01 24.47
CA ASN A 444 -13.01 -1.30 23.92
C ASN A 444 -11.58 -1.38 23.37
N ASP A 445 -11.15 -0.40 22.57
CA ASP A 445 -9.80 -0.37 22.02
C ASP A 445 -8.74 -0.17 23.11
N MET A 446 -9.06 0.60 24.15
CA MET A 446 -8.18 0.82 25.27
C MET A 446 -8.00 -0.48 26.10
N GLU A 447 -9.07 -1.23 26.36
CA GLU A 447 -9.00 -2.53 27.03
C GLU A 447 -8.20 -3.56 26.21
N GLU A 448 -8.44 -3.61 24.91
CA GLU A 448 -7.69 -4.49 24.02
C GLU A 448 -6.19 -4.08 23.96
N CYS A 449 -5.87 -2.79 24.04
CA CYS A 449 -4.47 -2.33 24.13
C CYS A 449 -3.80 -2.79 25.42
N VAL A 450 -4.49 -2.75 26.55
CA VAL A 450 -3.98 -3.28 27.84
C VAL A 450 -3.71 -4.79 27.74
N LYS A 451 -4.66 -5.58 27.19
CA LYS A 451 -4.47 -7.02 26.96
C LYS A 451 -3.29 -7.29 26.03
N MET A 452 -3.20 -6.54 24.94
CA MET A 452 -2.11 -6.61 23.95
C MET A 452 -0.74 -6.33 24.60
N THR A 453 -0.65 -5.33 25.45
CA THR A 453 0.58 -4.99 26.17
C THR A 453 1.00 -6.10 27.13
N LYS A 454 0.05 -6.69 27.88
CA LYS A 454 0.31 -7.87 28.72
C LYS A 454 0.77 -9.09 27.92
N LEU A 455 0.22 -9.30 26.72
CA LEU A 455 0.63 -10.36 25.82
C LEU A 455 2.07 -10.14 25.32
N LEU A 456 2.39 -8.91 24.86
CA LEU A 456 3.74 -8.55 24.43
C LEU A 456 4.77 -8.75 25.54
N GLU A 457 4.42 -8.44 26.79
CA GLU A 457 5.30 -8.69 27.94
C GLU A 457 5.58 -10.19 28.12
N ARG A 458 4.56 -11.06 27.99
CA ARG A 458 4.76 -12.52 28.06
C ARG A 458 5.67 -13.02 26.93
N ILE A 459 5.47 -12.54 25.70
CA ILE A 459 6.29 -12.90 24.55
C ILE A 459 7.73 -12.46 24.77
N ALA A 460 7.94 -11.21 25.17
CA ALA A 460 9.27 -10.65 25.41
C ALA A 460 10.07 -11.40 26.49
N ARG A 461 9.40 -12.07 27.43
CA ARG A 461 10.00 -12.90 28.47
C ARG A 461 10.11 -14.38 28.14
N SER A 462 9.80 -14.78 26.92
CA SER A 462 9.96 -16.17 26.49
C SER A 462 11.43 -16.61 26.59
N LYS A 463 11.64 -17.89 26.82
CA LYS A 463 12.99 -18.48 26.86
C LYS A 463 13.70 -18.31 25.52
N SER A 464 12.95 -18.41 24.42
CA SER A 464 13.47 -18.26 23.08
C SER A 464 14.04 -16.85 22.83
N ILE A 465 13.35 -15.79 23.24
CA ILE A 465 13.87 -14.41 23.14
C ILE A 465 15.06 -14.22 24.08
N ALA A 466 14.98 -14.67 25.33
CA ALA A 466 16.09 -14.56 26.29
C ALA A 466 17.37 -15.23 25.76
N PHE A 467 17.25 -16.42 25.19
CA PHE A 467 18.36 -17.15 24.57
C PHE A 467 18.96 -16.39 23.38
N PHE A 468 18.10 -15.86 22.49
CA PHE A 468 18.53 -15.11 21.30
C PHE A 468 19.28 -13.81 21.64
N LEU A 469 18.88 -13.15 22.71
CA LEU A 469 19.47 -11.88 23.16
C LEU A 469 20.68 -12.07 24.06
N GLY A 470 20.98 -13.29 24.53
CA GLY A 470 22.07 -13.57 25.45
C GLY A 470 21.81 -13.03 26.86
N GLU A 471 20.77 -13.53 27.52
CA GLU A 471 20.40 -13.24 28.91
C GLU A 471 20.17 -11.75 29.27
N SER A 472 19.62 -10.95 28.39
CA SER A 472 19.19 -9.61 28.75
C SER A 472 18.04 -9.71 29.77
N LYS A 473 18.27 -9.30 31.02
CA LYS A 473 17.22 -9.13 32.02
C LYS A 473 16.27 -8.02 31.53
N GLN A 474 15.15 -8.40 30.97
CA GLN A 474 14.08 -7.43 30.75
C GLN A 474 13.43 -7.09 32.06
N GLU A 475 13.36 -5.80 32.40
CA GLU A 475 12.66 -5.32 33.55
C GLU A 475 11.19 -5.74 33.51
N LYS A 476 10.66 -6.17 34.65
CA LYS A 476 9.26 -6.54 34.80
C LYS A 476 8.42 -5.25 34.72
N LEU A 477 7.55 -5.14 33.73
CA LEU A 477 6.46 -4.18 33.76
C LEU A 477 5.46 -4.62 34.85
N THR A 478 5.81 -4.38 36.13
CA THR A 478 4.87 -4.54 37.25
C THR A 478 3.98 -3.31 37.29
N SER A 479 3.01 -3.26 36.37
CA SER A 479 2.21 -2.07 36.20
C SER A 479 0.76 -2.40 36.57
N THR A 480 0.11 -1.48 37.25
CA THR A 480 -1.34 -1.51 37.40
C THR A 480 -2.01 -1.30 36.03
N ASP A 481 -3.28 -1.64 35.90
CA ASP A 481 -4.03 -1.38 34.64
C ASP A 481 -4.05 0.11 34.29
N VAL A 482 -4.00 0.99 35.29
CA VAL A 482 -3.90 2.45 35.04
C VAL A 482 -2.56 2.82 34.41
N ASP A 483 -1.46 2.21 34.85
CA ASP A 483 -0.13 2.43 34.27
C ASP A 483 -0.08 1.90 32.83
N LEU A 484 -0.70 0.74 32.56
CA LEU A 484 -0.76 0.16 31.21
C LEU A 484 -1.62 1.00 30.28
N ARG A 485 -2.73 1.59 30.74
CA ARG A 485 -3.52 2.54 29.94
C ARG A 485 -2.71 3.79 29.56
N ASN A 486 -1.98 4.34 30.51
CA ASN A 486 -1.08 5.47 30.24
C ASN A 486 0.05 5.08 29.29
N PHE A 487 0.61 3.89 29.44
CA PHE A 487 1.60 3.33 28.51
C PHE A 487 1.02 3.19 27.09
N CYS A 488 -0.19 2.64 26.94
CA CYS A 488 -0.89 2.53 25.66
C CYS A 488 -1.03 3.91 24.99
N LYS A 489 -1.57 4.92 25.70
CA LYS A 489 -1.75 6.27 25.17
C LYS A 489 -0.43 6.90 24.69
N LYS A 490 0.66 6.68 25.43
CA LYS A 490 1.97 7.27 25.12
C LYS A 490 2.71 6.56 23.98
N ASN A 491 2.48 5.24 23.82
CA ASN A 491 3.28 4.39 22.94
C ASN A 491 2.51 3.84 21.72
N VAL A 492 1.22 4.18 21.57
CA VAL A 492 0.44 3.78 20.41
C VAL A 492 1.10 4.27 19.12
N ARG A 493 1.17 3.39 18.13
CA ARG A 493 1.71 3.63 16.79
C ARG A 493 0.76 3.13 15.74
N THR A 494 0.95 3.56 14.52
CA THR A 494 0.36 2.96 13.33
C THR A 494 1.06 1.66 12.98
N ILE A 495 0.34 0.77 12.30
CA ILE A 495 0.90 -0.30 11.49
C ILE A 495 0.56 -0.08 10.01
N TYR A 496 0.18 1.15 9.67
CA TYR A 496 -0.11 1.63 8.30
C TYR A 496 -1.32 0.94 7.63
N HIS A 497 -2.32 0.54 8.43
CA HIS A 497 -3.53 -0.16 7.96
C HIS A 497 -4.77 0.75 7.94
N TYR A 498 -4.56 2.06 7.80
CA TYR A 498 -5.67 3.02 7.80
C TYR A 498 -6.64 2.78 6.64
N HIS A 499 -7.92 2.96 6.95
CA HIS A 499 -9.04 2.72 6.07
C HIS A 499 -10.23 3.65 6.41
N GLY A 500 -11.30 3.61 5.62
CA GLY A 500 -12.46 4.48 5.80
C GLY A 500 -12.34 5.80 5.04
N GLY A 501 -13.35 6.65 5.17
CA GLY A 501 -13.46 7.94 4.49
C GLY A 501 -14.34 7.95 3.23
N CYS A 502 -14.61 6.77 2.62
CA CYS A 502 -15.52 6.61 1.49
C CYS A 502 -16.30 5.28 1.61
N THR A 503 -16.81 4.97 2.80
CA THR A 503 -17.31 3.63 3.14
C THR A 503 -18.51 3.20 2.31
N VAL A 504 -18.58 1.89 2.04
CA VAL A 504 -19.76 1.25 1.43
C VAL A 504 -20.98 1.49 2.33
N GLY A 505 -22.11 1.80 1.70
CA GLY A 505 -23.36 2.15 2.37
C GLY A 505 -23.48 3.63 2.77
N SER A 506 -22.39 4.42 2.69
CA SER A 506 -22.40 5.84 3.03
C SER A 506 -21.99 6.73 1.84
N VAL A 507 -20.85 6.47 1.23
CA VAL A 507 -20.32 7.24 0.09
C VAL A 507 -20.47 6.46 -1.22
N VAL A 508 -20.31 5.15 -1.17
CA VAL A 508 -20.51 4.26 -2.32
C VAL A 508 -21.52 3.17 -2.00
N ASP A 509 -22.18 2.66 -3.06
CA ASP A 509 -23.07 1.50 -2.97
C ASP A 509 -22.27 0.17 -2.90
N GLU A 510 -22.99 -0.96 -2.85
CA GLU A 510 -22.44 -2.32 -2.83
C GLU A 510 -21.67 -2.69 -4.12
N HIS A 511 -21.86 -1.92 -5.20
CA HIS A 511 -21.10 -2.01 -6.45
C HIS A 511 -19.99 -0.97 -6.54
N TYR A 512 -19.66 -0.32 -5.40
CA TYR A 512 -18.62 0.70 -5.28
C TYR A 512 -18.85 1.97 -6.13
N LYS A 513 -20.07 2.22 -6.58
CA LYS A 513 -20.48 3.42 -7.32
C LYS A 513 -20.77 4.56 -6.33
N VAL A 514 -20.23 5.74 -6.59
CA VAL A 514 -20.47 6.92 -5.74
C VAL A 514 -21.94 7.32 -5.85
N TYR A 515 -22.62 7.44 -4.72
CA TYR A 515 -24.03 7.85 -4.68
C TYR A 515 -24.25 9.19 -5.40
N GLY A 516 -25.28 9.28 -6.22
CA GLY A 516 -25.67 10.50 -6.94
C GLY A 516 -24.78 10.87 -8.13
N ILE A 517 -23.65 10.19 -8.36
CA ILE A 517 -22.72 10.48 -9.46
C ILE A 517 -22.58 9.27 -10.39
N LYS A 518 -23.01 9.41 -11.63
CA LYS A 518 -22.82 8.35 -12.64
C LYS A 518 -21.37 8.29 -13.12
N GLY A 519 -20.90 7.09 -13.43
CA GLY A 519 -19.59 6.89 -14.04
C GLY A 519 -18.42 7.20 -13.10
N LEU A 520 -18.63 7.10 -11.79
CA LEU A 520 -17.60 7.26 -10.76
C LEU A 520 -17.68 6.11 -9.76
N ARG A 521 -16.54 5.44 -9.54
CA ARG A 521 -16.40 4.39 -8.52
C ARG A 521 -15.20 4.65 -7.63
N ILE A 522 -15.17 4.02 -6.46
CA ILE A 522 -14.03 4.03 -5.55
C ILE A 522 -13.71 2.59 -5.17
N LEU A 523 -12.45 2.17 -5.36
CA LEU A 523 -11.97 0.82 -5.13
C LEU A 523 -10.61 0.85 -4.44
N ASP A 524 -10.62 1.01 -3.12
CA ASP A 524 -9.43 0.92 -2.26
C ASP A 524 -9.85 0.85 -0.78
N GLY A 525 -8.89 0.96 0.14
CA GLY A 525 -9.13 0.88 1.59
C GLY A 525 -10.03 1.99 2.14
N SER A 526 -10.31 3.05 1.38
CA SER A 526 -11.27 4.07 1.82
C SER A 526 -12.71 3.56 1.90
N THR A 527 -13.02 2.47 1.20
CA THR A 527 -14.36 1.89 1.15
C THR A 527 -14.66 0.92 2.29
N PHE A 528 -13.65 0.51 3.05
CA PHE A 528 -13.82 -0.39 4.18
C PHE A 528 -14.45 0.34 5.38
N SER A 529 -15.53 -0.20 5.90
CA SER A 529 -16.21 0.28 7.11
C SER A 529 -15.62 -0.29 8.41
N GLU A 530 -14.84 -1.36 8.27
CA GLU A 530 -14.09 -2.04 9.35
C GLU A 530 -12.80 -2.64 8.77
N SER A 531 -11.86 -2.98 9.65
CA SER A 531 -10.63 -3.68 9.27
C SER A 531 -10.96 -5.08 8.74
N PRO A 532 -10.23 -5.63 7.74
CA PRO A 532 -10.38 -7.02 7.28
C PRO A 532 -9.93 -8.06 8.33
N GLY A 533 -9.62 -7.63 9.55
CA GLY A 533 -9.18 -8.49 10.64
C GLY A 533 -7.72 -8.93 10.52
N THR A 534 -7.05 -8.56 9.44
CA THR A 534 -5.63 -8.88 9.15
C THR A 534 -4.95 -7.71 8.45
N ASN A 535 -3.75 -7.93 7.89
CA ASN A 535 -3.07 -6.93 7.06
C ASN A 535 -3.87 -6.72 5.76
N PRO A 536 -4.21 -5.48 5.38
CA PRO A 536 -5.20 -5.25 4.31
C PRO A 536 -4.68 -5.52 2.90
N MET A 537 -3.36 -5.72 2.70
CA MET A 537 -2.77 -5.88 1.38
C MET A 537 -3.41 -7.01 0.56
N ALA A 538 -3.53 -8.20 1.14
CA ALA A 538 -4.11 -9.36 0.45
C ALA A 538 -5.56 -9.07 0.00
N THR A 539 -6.35 -8.50 0.89
CA THR A 539 -7.75 -8.15 0.64
C THR A 539 -7.89 -7.10 -0.46
N LEU A 540 -7.02 -6.09 -0.46
CA LEU A 540 -7.02 -5.03 -1.48
C LEU A 540 -6.56 -5.52 -2.86
N LEU A 541 -5.57 -6.42 -2.91
CA LEU A 541 -5.16 -7.08 -4.15
C LEU A 541 -6.31 -7.90 -4.74
N MET A 542 -6.95 -8.71 -3.89
CA MET A 542 -8.12 -9.52 -4.24
C MET A 542 -9.27 -8.62 -4.71
N LEU A 543 -9.60 -7.56 -3.98
CA LEU A 543 -10.70 -6.64 -4.31
C LEU A 543 -10.52 -6.01 -5.71
N GLY A 544 -9.29 -5.66 -6.09
CA GLY A 544 -9.02 -5.11 -7.42
C GLY A 544 -9.33 -6.11 -8.53
N ARG A 545 -8.96 -7.39 -8.38
CA ARG A 545 -9.31 -8.45 -9.33
C ARG A 545 -10.80 -8.76 -9.30
N TYR A 546 -11.38 -8.96 -8.12
CA TYR A 546 -12.80 -9.24 -7.89
C TYR A 546 -13.69 -8.20 -8.58
N GLN A 547 -13.49 -6.94 -8.27
CA GLN A 547 -14.28 -5.84 -8.84
C GLN A 547 -14.02 -5.65 -10.33
N GLY A 548 -12.81 -5.92 -10.79
CA GLY A 548 -12.53 -5.98 -12.23
C GLY A 548 -13.42 -6.99 -12.96
N LEU A 549 -13.56 -8.19 -12.40
CA LEU A 549 -14.42 -9.25 -12.95
C LEU A 549 -15.93 -8.87 -12.88
N GLU A 550 -16.37 -8.29 -11.76
CA GLU A 550 -17.75 -7.79 -11.61
C GLU A 550 -18.07 -6.73 -12.69
N ILE A 551 -17.20 -5.74 -12.87
CA ILE A 551 -17.37 -4.68 -13.89
C ILE A 551 -17.40 -5.28 -15.30
N LEU A 552 -16.55 -6.26 -15.62
CA LEU A 552 -16.61 -6.98 -16.89
C LEU A 552 -17.92 -7.74 -17.07
N GLY A 553 -18.47 -8.34 -16.00
CA GLY A 553 -19.77 -8.99 -15.97
C GLY A 553 -20.92 -8.01 -16.24
N GLU A 554 -20.94 -6.87 -15.55
CA GLU A 554 -21.91 -5.78 -15.78
C GLU A 554 -21.92 -5.34 -17.26
N ARG A 555 -20.74 -5.20 -17.88
CA ARG A 555 -20.63 -4.78 -19.29
C ARG A 555 -21.15 -5.83 -20.26
N LYS A 556 -20.90 -7.11 -20.02
CA LYS A 556 -21.40 -8.21 -20.84
C LYS A 556 -22.93 -8.30 -20.78
N ALA A 557 -23.51 -8.18 -19.59
CA ALA A 557 -24.96 -8.21 -19.41
C ALA A 557 -25.68 -7.09 -20.19
N VAL A 558 -25.11 -5.87 -20.21
CA VAL A 558 -25.66 -4.72 -20.93
C VAL A 558 -25.52 -4.87 -22.46
N SER A 559 -24.47 -5.54 -22.94
CA SER A 559 -24.21 -5.71 -24.38
C SER A 559 -25.00 -6.86 -25.04
N GLY A 560 -25.72 -7.66 -24.26
CA GLY A 560 -26.49 -8.81 -24.75
C GLY A 560 -25.64 -9.96 -25.30
N LEU A 561 -24.32 -9.94 -25.09
CA LEU A 561 -23.40 -10.98 -25.52
C LEU A 561 -23.49 -12.20 -24.59
N ASN A 562 -24.26 -13.21 -25.01
CA ASN A 562 -24.21 -14.54 -24.39
C ASN A 562 -22.80 -15.13 -24.52
N VAL A 563 -22.11 -15.23 -23.41
CA VAL A 563 -20.80 -15.90 -23.37
C VAL A 563 -21.05 -17.39 -23.22
N LYS A 564 -20.72 -18.15 -24.26
CA LYS A 564 -20.47 -19.60 -24.10
C LYS A 564 -19.32 -19.77 -23.11
N GLU A 565 -19.57 -20.47 -22.04
CA GLU A 565 -18.55 -20.89 -21.06
C GLU A 565 -17.44 -21.65 -21.80
N HIS A 566 -16.24 -21.10 -21.80
CA HIS A 566 -15.05 -21.88 -22.11
C HIS A 566 -14.56 -22.50 -20.79
N THR A 567 -15.17 -23.62 -20.42
CA THR A 567 -14.53 -24.64 -19.59
C THR A 567 -13.39 -25.27 -20.39
N LYS A 568 -12.17 -24.94 -20.03
CA LYS A 568 -11.00 -25.84 -20.13
C LYS A 568 -9.95 -25.41 -19.13
#